data_87bffe63d10432e5e36d4a2159887e1b
#
_entry.id   87bffe63d10432e5e36d4a2159887e1b
#
_cell.length_a   1.000
_cell.length_b   1.000
_cell.length_c   1.000
_cell.angle_alpha   90.00
_cell.angle_beta   90.00
_cell.angle_gamma   90.00
#
_symmetry.space_group_name_H-M   'P 1'
#
loop_
_entity.id
_entity.type
_entity.pdbx_description
1 polymer ?
#
loop_
_entity_poly.entity_id
_entity_poly.type
_entity_poly.pdbx_seq_one_letter_code
_entity_poly.pdbx_strand_id
1 'polypeptide(L)'
;MMLPNIQCKKNMLKYVNCGIVFQEIPDEVTLSINISNCPCHCPGCHSSYLWEDTGEVLDEKEISRFVGEYGSNISCICLMGGDAAPQEVNGLAAFIRKAYPAMKVGWYSGRTILSSQIDLENFNYVKVGPYIKHLGSLKEKTTNQKLYKVLDDKSLEDITSRFWKK
;
A
#
# COMPACT_ATOMS: atom_id res chain seq x y z
N MET A 1 20.06 30.64 24.96
CA MET A 1 18.99 29.63 25.26
C MET A 1 18.77 28.81 24.01
N MET A 2 19.36 27.63 23.93
CA MET A 2 19.18 26.73 22.77
C MET A 2 17.81 26.07 22.91
N LEU A 3 16.93 26.26 21.95
CA LEU A 3 15.69 25.50 21.85
C LEU A 3 16.03 24.03 21.65
N PRO A 4 15.38 23.11 22.36
CA PRO A 4 15.60 21.70 22.12
C PRO A 4 15.21 21.37 20.69
N ASN A 5 16.13 20.73 19.96
CA ASN A 5 15.87 20.13 18.66
C ASN A 5 14.74 19.10 18.86
N ILE A 6 13.52 19.48 18.54
CA ILE A 6 12.42 18.54 18.41
C ILE A 6 12.72 17.74 17.13
N GLN A 7 13.53 16.71 17.28
CA GLN A 7 13.56 15.65 16.27
C GLN A 7 12.15 15.06 16.23
N CYS A 8 11.40 15.46 15.23
CA CYS A 8 10.17 14.76 14.86
C CYS A 8 10.56 13.29 14.67
N LYS A 9 10.17 12.43 15.61
CA LYS A 9 10.41 10.98 15.47
C LYS A 9 9.69 10.56 14.19
N LYS A 10 10.46 10.32 13.14
CA LYS A 10 9.95 9.76 11.90
C LYS A 10 9.31 8.42 12.26
N ASN A 11 8.00 8.29 12.04
CA ASN A 11 7.29 7.03 12.27
C ASN A 11 7.76 6.03 11.20
N MET A 12 8.75 5.22 11.52
CA MET A 12 9.30 4.24 10.60
C MET A 12 8.24 3.18 10.28
N LEU A 13 8.02 2.93 9.00
CA LEU A 13 7.23 1.78 8.56
C LEU A 13 8.00 0.49 8.86
N LYS A 14 7.27 -0.55 9.22
CA LYS A 14 7.78 -1.92 9.35
C LYS A 14 6.90 -2.87 8.56
N TYR A 15 7.48 -3.94 8.08
CA TYR A 15 6.78 -5.00 7.37
C TYR A 15 7.05 -6.36 8.02
N VAL A 16 6.09 -7.25 7.93
CA VAL A 16 6.19 -8.61 8.49
C VAL A 16 6.63 -9.61 7.45
N ASN A 17 6.07 -9.49 6.26
CA ASN A 17 6.41 -10.37 5.14
C ASN A 17 6.14 -9.66 3.80
N CYS A 18 6.68 -10.24 2.75
CA CYS A 18 6.40 -9.86 1.38
C CYS A 18 6.37 -11.10 0.48
N GLY A 19 5.77 -10.97 -0.69
CA GLY A 19 5.72 -12.06 -1.66
C GLY A 19 5.17 -11.62 -3.00
N ILE A 20 5.49 -12.40 -4.03
CA ILE A 20 4.94 -12.18 -5.38
C ILE A 20 3.52 -12.73 -5.41
N VAL A 21 2.60 -11.89 -5.85
CA VAL A 21 1.17 -12.18 -5.96
C VAL A 21 0.62 -11.74 -7.32
N PHE A 22 -0.47 -12.37 -7.75
CA PHE A 22 -1.03 -12.17 -9.09
C PHE A 22 -2.46 -11.63 -9.08
N GLN A 23 -3.08 -11.51 -7.93
CA GLN A 23 -4.51 -11.22 -7.80
C GLN A 23 -4.84 -9.94 -7.06
N GLU A 24 -3.86 -9.25 -6.49
CA GLU A 24 -4.08 -8.03 -5.71
C GLU A 24 -4.26 -6.82 -6.61
N ILE A 25 -3.54 -6.77 -7.74
CA ILE A 25 -3.72 -5.71 -8.74
C ILE A 25 -3.92 -6.38 -10.09
N PRO A 26 -5.07 -6.14 -10.76
CA PRO A 26 -5.35 -6.72 -12.07
C PRO A 26 -4.25 -6.39 -13.09
N ASP A 27 -3.87 -7.40 -13.87
CA ASP A 27 -2.86 -7.34 -14.96
C ASP A 27 -1.42 -7.07 -14.51
N GLU A 28 -1.14 -7.08 -13.20
CA GLU A 28 0.20 -6.87 -12.68
C GLU A 28 0.74 -8.14 -11.99
N VAL A 29 2.03 -8.35 -12.13
CA VAL A 29 2.79 -9.26 -11.26
C VAL A 29 3.34 -8.40 -10.11
N THR A 30 2.78 -8.59 -8.93
CA THR A 30 2.94 -7.64 -7.83
C THR A 30 3.80 -8.22 -6.72
N LEU A 31 4.79 -7.47 -6.25
CA LEU A 31 5.38 -7.70 -4.95
C LEU A 31 4.50 -7.02 -3.90
N SER A 32 3.77 -7.81 -3.11
CA SER A 32 3.03 -7.28 -1.97
C SER A 32 3.93 -7.21 -0.74
N ILE A 33 3.95 -6.06 -0.07
CA ILE A 33 4.71 -5.84 1.16
C ILE A 33 3.70 -5.56 2.28
N ASN A 34 3.58 -6.49 3.22
CA ASN A 34 2.61 -6.42 4.30
C ASN A 34 3.14 -5.59 5.47
N ILE A 35 2.64 -4.37 5.58
CA ILE A 35 3.06 -3.36 6.56
C ILE A 35 2.30 -3.56 7.86
N SER A 36 3.03 -3.61 8.98
CA SER A 36 2.48 -3.77 10.32
C SER A 36 1.98 -2.44 10.91
N ASN A 37 1.53 -2.49 12.17
CA ASN A 37 0.96 -1.37 12.90
C ASN A 37 -0.30 -0.81 12.22
N CYS A 38 -1.17 -1.69 11.73
CA CYS A 38 -2.43 -1.29 11.11
C CYS A 38 -3.39 -0.74 12.15
N PRO A 39 -3.82 0.53 12.04
CA PRO A 39 -4.71 1.13 13.03
C PRO A 39 -6.20 0.80 12.82
N CYS A 40 -6.55 0.18 11.71
CA CYS A 40 -7.94 -0.04 11.32
C CYS A 40 -8.62 -1.14 12.11
N HIS A 41 -7.88 -2.19 12.53
CA HIS A 41 -8.35 -3.32 13.33
C HIS A 41 -9.73 -3.87 12.88
N CYS A 42 -9.89 -4.09 11.58
CA CYS A 42 -11.18 -4.53 11.02
C CYS A 42 -11.62 -5.87 11.61
N PRO A 43 -12.82 -6.00 12.17
CA PRO A 43 -13.32 -7.28 12.67
C PRO A 43 -13.34 -8.35 11.57
N GLY A 44 -12.77 -9.52 11.86
CA GLY A 44 -12.65 -10.61 10.90
C GLY A 44 -11.56 -10.44 9.83
N CYS A 45 -10.68 -9.47 9.99
CA CYS A 45 -9.55 -9.26 9.10
C CYS A 45 -8.67 -10.51 9.01
N HIS A 46 -8.36 -10.95 7.78
CA HIS A 46 -7.48 -12.10 7.54
C HIS A 46 -6.01 -11.82 7.89
N SER A 47 -5.64 -10.55 8.05
CA SER A 47 -4.29 -10.09 8.34
C SER A 47 -4.19 -9.43 9.71
N SER A 48 -4.92 -9.93 10.72
CA SER A 48 -4.92 -9.37 12.09
C SER A 48 -3.54 -9.38 12.75
N TYR A 49 -2.63 -10.24 12.29
CA TYR A 49 -1.23 -10.26 12.72
C TYR A 49 -0.47 -8.95 12.38
N LEU A 50 -1.01 -8.13 11.47
CA LEU A 50 -0.45 -6.81 11.13
C LEU A 50 -0.92 -5.69 12.05
N TRP A 51 -1.76 -5.95 13.03
CA TRP A 51 -2.21 -4.92 13.96
C TRP A 51 -1.10 -4.44 14.91
N GLU A 52 -0.20 -5.34 15.27
CA GLU A 52 0.92 -5.03 16.16
C GLU A 52 2.05 -4.32 15.39
N ASP A 53 2.80 -3.46 16.10
CA ASP A 53 3.98 -2.79 15.56
C ASP A 53 5.20 -3.72 15.63
N THR A 54 5.31 -4.61 14.67
CA THR A 54 6.34 -5.65 14.59
C THR A 54 6.98 -5.73 13.21
N GLY A 55 8.06 -6.49 13.12
CA GLY A 55 8.72 -6.78 11.86
C GLY A 55 9.96 -5.93 11.60
N GLU A 56 10.38 -5.92 10.35
CA GLU A 56 11.61 -5.25 9.91
C GLU A 56 11.31 -3.85 9.39
N VAL A 57 12.29 -2.96 9.48
CA VAL A 57 12.17 -1.60 8.96
C VAL A 57 12.00 -1.63 7.45
N LEU A 58 10.99 -0.92 6.97
CA LEU A 58 10.73 -0.71 5.55
C LEU A 58 11.13 0.71 5.17
N ASP A 59 12.31 0.82 4.59
CA ASP A 59 12.88 2.08 4.12
C ASP A 59 13.32 1.98 2.65
N GLU A 60 13.91 3.04 2.12
CA GLU A 60 14.40 3.10 0.73
C GLU A 60 15.46 2.04 0.44
N LYS A 61 16.31 1.72 1.42
CA LYS A 61 17.34 0.69 1.28
C LYS A 61 16.70 -0.69 1.14
N GLU A 62 15.69 -0.98 1.93
CA GLU A 62 14.97 -2.25 1.88
C GLU A 62 14.18 -2.39 0.56
N ILE A 63 13.53 -1.32 0.09
CA ILE A 63 12.90 -1.30 -1.24
C ILE A 63 13.94 -1.60 -2.33
N SER A 64 15.12 -0.99 -2.27
CA SER A 64 16.19 -1.24 -3.24
C SER A 64 16.66 -2.70 -3.21
N ARG A 65 16.73 -3.32 -2.04
CA ARG A 65 17.03 -4.74 -1.89
C ARG A 65 15.97 -5.60 -2.57
N PHE A 66 14.69 -5.31 -2.35
CA PHE A 66 13.59 -6.03 -2.99
C PHE A 66 13.61 -5.90 -4.51
N VAL A 67 13.88 -4.70 -5.04
CA VAL A 67 13.98 -4.51 -6.49
C VAL A 67 15.17 -5.28 -7.05
N GLY A 68 16.29 -5.34 -6.33
CA GLY A 68 17.44 -6.17 -6.73
C GLY A 68 17.13 -7.66 -6.78
N GLU A 69 16.31 -8.15 -5.84
CA GLU A 69 15.95 -9.57 -5.72
C GLU A 69 14.81 -9.97 -6.66
N TYR A 70 13.77 -9.15 -6.78
CA TYR A 70 12.51 -9.49 -7.46
C TYR A 70 12.24 -8.69 -8.73
N GLY A 71 12.95 -7.58 -8.96
CA GLY A 71 12.59 -6.56 -9.94
C GLY A 71 12.41 -7.07 -11.37
N SER A 72 13.17 -8.10 -11.79
CA SER A 72 13.03 -8.71 -13.13
C SER A 72 11.75 -9.54 -13.30
N ASN A 73 11.09 -9.91 -12.20
CA ASN A 73 9.93 -10.81 -12.19
C ASN A 73 8.62 -10.11 -11.83
N ILE A 74 8.65 -8.82 -11.52
CA ILE A 74 7.50 -8.05 -11.08
C ILE A 74 7.31 -6.80 -11.94
N SER A 75 6.07 -6.34 -12.03
CA SER A 75 5.71 -5.09 -12.71
C SER A 75 5.22 -4.00 -11.73
N CYS A 76 4.89 -4.41 -10.51
CA CYS A 76 4.30 -3.52 -9.50
C CYS A 76 4.81 -3.87 -8.10
N ILE A 77 5.02 -2.84 -7.29
CA ILE A 77 5.20 -2.96 -5.83
C ILE A 77 3.94 -2.42 -5.16
N CYS A 78 3.29 -3.22 -4.33
CA CYS A 78 2.11 -2.81 -3.58
C CYS A 78 2.41 -2.73 -2.09
N LEU A 79 2.23 -1.54 -1.53
CA LEU A 79 2.34 -1.28 -0.11
C LEU A 79 0.98 -1.63 0.54
N MET A 80 0.94 -2.71 1.31
CA MET A 80 -0.27 -3.25 1.91
C MET A 80 -0.37 -2.78 3.37
N GLY A 81 -1.09 -1.68 3.61
CA GLY A 81 -1.19 -1.03 4.92
C GLY A 81 -0.36 0.25 5.04
N GLY A 82 0.05 0.59 6.26
CA GLY A 82 0.80 1.83 6.53
C GLY A 82 -0.11 3.03 6.84
N ASP A 83 -1.39 2.80 7.12
CA ASP A 83 -2.36 3.86 7.45
C ASP A 83 -2.04 4.63 8.75
N ALA A 84 -1.16 4.09 9.60
CA ALA A 84 -0.66 4.79 10.77
C ALA A 84 0.36 5.89 10.42
N ALA A 85 0.98 5.82 9.26
CA ALA A 85 2.00 6.76 8.81
C ALA A 85 1.90 6.99 7.29
N PRO A 86 0.80 7.58 6.79
CA PRO A 86 0.59 7.76 5.34
C PRO A 86 1.64 8.64 4.68
N GLN A 87 2.23 9.58 5.40
CA GLN A 87 3.34 10.40 4.88
C GLN A 87 4.57 9.54 4.54
N GLU A 88 4.87 8.54 5.35
CA GLU A 88 5.99 7.62 5.08
C GLU A 88 5.66 6.68 3.89
N VAL A 89 4.41 6.24 3.77
CA VAL A 89 3.94 5.50 2.58
C VAL A 89 4.14 6.33 1.32
N ASN A 90 3.72 7.60 1.34
CA ASN A 90 3.90 8.52 0.23
C ASN A 90 5.38 8.73 -0.12
N GLY A 91 6.24 8.86 0.90
CA GLY A 91 7.69 9.01 0.71
C GLY A 91 8.32 7.80 0.01
N LEU A 92 7.96 6.58 0.41
CA LEU A 92 8.44 5.36 -0.25
C LEU A 92 7.92 5.24 -1.69
N ALA A 93 6.65 5.57 -1.93
CA ALA A 93 6.08 5.57 -3.27
C ALA A 93 6.81 6.56 -4.19
N ALA A 94 7.08 7.78 -3.71
CA ALA A 94 7.84 8.79 -4.44
C ALA A 94 9.26 8.30 -4.75
N PHE A 95 9.93 7.65 -3.80
CA PHE A 95 11.24 7.05 -4.01
C PHE A 95 11.21 5.97 -5.11
N ILE A 96 10.26 5.05 -5.06
CA ILE A 96 10.13 3.99 -6.08
C ILE A 96 9.91 4.61 -7.46
N ARG A 97 9.03 5.58 -7.58
CA ARG A 97 8.72 6.26 -8.85
C ARG A 97 9.95 6.95 -9.45
N LYS A 98 10.77 7.56 -8.60
CA LYS A 98 11.99 8.25 -9.03
C LYS A 98 13.13 7.30 -9.37
N ALA A 99 13.39 6.32 -8.49
CA ALA A 99 14.52 5.41 -8.64
C ALA A 99 14.28 4.30 -9.66
N TYR A 100 13.02 3.88 -9.81
CA TYR A 100 12.59 2.76 -10.67
C TYR A 100 11.40 3.16 -11.54
N PRO A 101 11.58 4.04 -12.55
CA PRO A 101 10.45 4.63 -13.30
C PRO A 101 9.55 3.63 -14.03
N ALA A 102 10.09 2.45 -14.36
CA ALA A 102 9.32 1.37 -15.00
C ALA A 102 8.45 0.58 -14.01
N MET A 103 8.74 0.70 -12.68
CA MET A 103 8.00 0.00 -11.65
C MET A 103 6.73 0.75 -11.29
N LYS A 104 5.59 0.07 -11.34
CA LYS A 104 4.32 0.61 -10.86
C LYS A 104 4.24 0.52 -9.34
N VAL A 105 3.46 1.41 -8.75
CA VAL A 105 3.25 1.47 -7.30
C VAL A 105 1.76 1.39 -6.99
N GLY A 106 1.39 0.45 -6.13
CA GLY A 106 0.07 0.33 -5.53
C GLY A 106 0.09 0.58 -4.03
N TRP A 107 -1.02 1.01 -3.50
CA TRP A 107 -1.24 1.14 -2.07
C TRP A 107 -2.60 0.61 -1.66
N TYR A 108 -2.63 -0.20 -0.62
CA TYR A 108 -3.85 -0.70 0.00
C TYR A 108 -4.05 -0.01 1.36
N SER A 109 -5.04 0.87 1.43
CA SER A 109 -5.49 1.52 2.66
C SER A 109 -6.74 0.84 3.20
N GLY A 110 -6.84 0.73 4.52
CA GLY A 110 -8.07 0.32 5.21
C GLY A 110 -9.03 1.48 5.48
N ARG A 111 -8.65 2.71 5.14
CA ARG A 111 -9.48 3.91 5.32
C ARG A 111 -10.48 4.06 4.19
N THR A 112 -11.64 4.64 4.48
CA THR A 112 -12.67 4.97 3.47
C THR A 112 -12.24 6.14 2.59
N ILE A 113 -11.49 7.08 3.15
CA ILE A 113 -11.04 8.30 2.48
C ILE A 113 -9.51 8.32 2.49
N LEU A 114 -8.91 8.65 1.35
CA LEU A 114 -7.47 8.83 1.23
C LEU A 114 -6.98 9.96 2.13
N SER A 115 -5.85 9.73 2.79
CA SER A 115 -5.17 10.76 3.58
C SER A 115 -4.74 11.93 2.69
N SER A 116 -4.86 13.16 3.22
CA SER A 116 -4.31 14.36 2.57
C SER A 116 -2.79 14.38 2.45
N GLN A 117 -2.10 13.46 3.13
CA GLN A 117 -0.64 13.30 3.06
C GLN A 117 -0.19 12.44 1.88
N ILE A 118 -1.13 11.92 1.08
CA ILE A 118 -0.86 11.13 -0.13
C ILE A 118 -0.94 12.03 -1.35
N ASP A 119 0.11 12.01 -2.17
CA ASP A 119 0.10 12.59 -3.51
C ASP A 119 -0.13 11.48 -4.53
N LEU A 120 -1.25 11.54 -5.22
CA LEU A 120 -1.66 10.51 -6.18
C LEU A 120 -0.69 10.33 -7.34
N GLU A 121 0.14 11.31 -7.67
CA GLU A 121 1.16 11.17 -8.72
C GLU A 121 2.22 10.10 -8.39
N ASN A 122 2.37 9.75 -7.11
CA ASN A 122 3.30 8.72 -6.68
C ASN A 122 2.74 7.30 -6.81
N PHE A 123 1.47 7.15 -7.19
CA PHE A 123 0.78 5.86 -7.25
C PHE A 123 0.17 5.59 -8.62
N ASN A 124 0.17 4.34 -9.02
CA ASN A 124 -0.58 3.84 -10.18
C ASN A 124 -1.92 3.25 -9.76
N TYR A 125 -1.99 2.69 -8.55
CA TYR A 125 -3.18 2.07 -8.00
C TYR A 125 -3.35 2.43 -6.53
N VAL A 126 -4.59 2.71 -6.11
CA VAL A 126 -4.93 2.91 -4.70
C VAL A 126 -6.22 2.17 -4.36
N LYS A 127 -6.18 1.40 -3.29
CA LYS A 127 -7.34 0.71 -2.74
C LYS A 127 -7.75 1.39 -1.45
N VAL A 128 -9.05 1.62 -1.29
CA VAL A 128 -9.64 2.19 -0.07
C VAL A 128 -10.76 1.31 0.46
N GLY A 129 -11.10 1.52 1.72
CA GLY A 129 -12.20 0.87 2.42
C GLY A 129 -11.72 -0.19 3.41
N PRO A 130 -12.32 -0.22 4.62
CA PRO A 130 -12.06 -1.26 5.61
C PRO A 130 -12.64 -2.59 5.13
N TYR A 131 -12.13 -3.70 5.68
CA TYR A 131 -12.77 -4.99 5.51
C TYR A 131 -14.04 -5.06 6.36
N ILE A 132 -15.16 -5.37 5.73
CA ILE A 132 -16.45 -5.59 6.40
C ILE A 132 -16.92 -7.00 6.05
N LYS A 133 -16.92 -7.89 7.03
CA LYS A 133 -17.10 -9.32 6.84
C LYS A 133 -18.33 -9.69 6.01
N HIS A 134 -19.48 -9.07 6.28
CA HIS A 134 -20.72 -9.40 5.56
C HIS A 134 -20.80 -8.82 4.14
N LEU A 135 -19.94 -7.85 3.81
CA LEU A 135 -19.82 -7.27 2.48
C LEU A 135 -18.75 -7.96 1.64
N GLY A 136 -17.80 -8.62 2.30
CA GLY A 136 -16.72 -9.36 1.66
C GLY A 136 -15.52 -8.53 1.22
N SER A 137 -14.58 -9.21 0.60
CA SER A 137 -13.37 -8.60 0.04
C SER A 137 -13.63 -7.97 -1.34
N LEU A 138 -12.59 -7.43 -1.98
CA LEU A 138 -12.64 -6.92 -3.35
C LEU A 138 -13.23 -7.91 -4.38
N LYS A 139 -13.13 -9.22 -4.10
CA LYS A 139 -13.64 -10.28 -4.99
C LYS A 139 -15.16 -10.42 -4.95
N GLU A 140 -15.81 -9.85 -3.95
CA GLU A 140 -17.26 -9.93 -3.79
C GLU A 140 -17.93 -8.69 -4.39
N LYS A 141 -18.99 -8.89 -5.17
CA LYS A 141 -19.75 -7.77 -5.77
C LYS A 141 -20.43 -6.88 -4.74
N THR A 142 -20.62 -7.39 -3.53
CA THR A 142 -21.21 -6.67 -2.38
C THR A 142 -20.22 -5.80 -1.62
N THR A 143 -18.93 -5.85 -1.98
CA THR A 143 -17.87 -5.16 -1.25
C THR A 143 -18.05 -3.65 -1.16
N ASN A 144 -17.70 -3.08 -0.01
CA ASN A 144 -17.54 -1.64 0.16
C ASN A 144 -16.15 -1.14 -0.26
N GLN A 145 -15.21 -2.07 -0.49
CA GLN A 145 -13.85 -1.70 -0.90
C GLN A 145 -13.79 -1.30 -2.37
N LYS A 146 -12.91 -0.37 -2.69
CA LYS A 146 -12.70 0.12 -4.05
C LYS A 146 -11.22 0.08 -4.40
N LEU A 147 -10.91 -0.45 -5.59
CA LEU A 147 -9.59 -0.30 -6.20
C LEU A 147 -9.69 0.70 -7.35
N TYR A 148 -8.85 1.71 -7.29
CA TYR A 148 -8.74 2.74 -8.32
C TYR A 148 -7.42 2.65 -9.06
N LYS A 149 -7.47 2.84 -10.37
CA LYS A 149 -6.32 3.18 -11.19
C LYS A 149 -6.16 4.70 -11.18
N VAL A 150 -4.96 5.18 -10.93
CA VAL A 150 -4.63 6.61 -10.99
C VAL A 150 -4.26 6.94 -12.44
N LEU A 151 -4.98 7.88 -13.04
CA LEU A 151 -4.74 8.34 -14.39
C LEU A 151 -3.70 9.48 -14.41
N ASP A 152 -3.20 9.82 -15.61
CA ASP A 152 -2.13 10.81 -15.77
C ASP A 152 -2.52 12.21 -15.26
N ASP A 153 -3.81 12.55 -15.31
CA ASP A 153 -4.38 13.79 -14.76
C ASP A 153 -4.68 13.72 -13.26
N LYS A 154 -4.24 12.65 -12.57
CA LYS A 154 -4.50 12.33 -11.15
C LYS A 154 -5.97 12.03 -10.83
N SER A 155 -6.84 11.88 -11.82
CA SER A 155 -8.18 11.35 -11.60
C SER A 155 -8.15 9.86 -11.30
N LEU A 156 -9.21 9.36 -10.69
CA LEU A 156 -9.33 7.96 -10.25
C LEU A 156 -10.37 7.23 -11.10
N GLU A 157 -9.95 6.15 -11.73
CA GLU A 157 -10.82 5.21 -12.43
C GLU A 157 -11.13 4.01 -11.53
N ASP A 158 -12.39 3.79 -11.20
CA ASP A 158 -12.80 2.60 -10.42
C ASP A 158 -12.66 1.34 -11.28
N ILE A 159 -11.71 0.51 -10.94
CA ILE A 159 -11.45 -0.77 -11.60
C ILE A 159 -11.84 -1.98 -10.74
N THR A 160 -12.59 -1.78 -9.67
CA THR A 160 -12.98 -2.84 -8.72
C THR A 160 -13.67 -4.01 -9.42
N SER A 161 -14.51 -3.74 -10.42
CA SER A 161 -15.21 -4.78 -11.17
C SER A 161 -14.30 -5.76 -11.91
N ARG A 162 -13.02 -5.42 -12.07
CA ARG A 162 -12.01 -6.32 -12.67
C ARG A 162 -11.79 -7.59 -11.86
N PHE A 163 -12.03 -7.55 -10.55
CA PHE A 163 -11.97 -8.73 -9.68
C PHE A 163 -13.13 -9.71 -9.89
N TRP A 164 -14.22 -9.27 -10.52
CA TRP A 164 -15.46 -10.06 -10.68
C TRP A 164 -15.56 -10.75 -12.04
N LYS A 165 -14.64 -10.48 -12.95
CA LYS A 165 -14.59 -11.17 -14.26
C LYS A 165 -14.00 -12.55 -14.06
N LYS A 166 -14.74 -13.55 -14.52
CA LYS A 166 -14.25 -14.93 -14.61
C LYS A 166 -13.42 -15.11 -15.88
#